data_2758fb0e97af77ed4481e4d1aaf348d2
#
_entry.id   2758fb0e97af77ed4481e4d1aaf348d2
#
_cell.length_a   1.000
_cell.length_b   1.000
_cell.length_c   1.000
_cell.angle_alpha   90.00
_cell.angle_beta   90.00
_cell.angle_gamma   90.00
#
_symmetry.space_group_name_H-M   'P 1'
#
loop_
_entity.id
_entity.type
_entity.pdbx_description
1 polymer ?
#
loop_
_entity_poly.entity_id
_entity_poly.type
_entity_poly.pdbx_seq_one_letter_code
_entity_poly.pdbx_strand_id
1 'polypeptide(L)'
;MHRSLQSDPRYQSARLGGEDIFAGPIRGHLWKGDQQVSSDRDRQKFLILPGFTEFCEKYAHVAQKIVSQGDDCLIIDWPGQGRSGHLGTTPLMVHCDSFADHIRALQNLLGKAGWQRQKFHIVAHSMGGHLALLAASRLNRNVQTMVLSAPMILPRPRPSFAIRLLGLVLGALGQNRKYSPFTKVPSISDLQHFTDDNLLTTDVAGYLWQTHWFFEAPELRRYGASVGWVREAYRSSSRYAANPSFLEDIKMPILILMAEEEQVVSNSKIAFAAKFLPQSDLVTIKQAKHELFNETLEIDANVWDHIFRFWQRNI
;
A
#
# COMPACT_ATOMS: atom_id res chain seq x y z
N MET A 1 -3.75 15.38 20.20
CA MET A 1 -4.46 14.96 18.94
C MET A 1 -5.09 16.20 18.33
N HIS A 2 -4.88 16.42 17.02
CA HIS A 2 -5.41 17.59 16.32
C HIS A 2 -6.95 17.56 16.28
N ARG A 3 -7.62 18.73 16.36
CA ARG A 3 -9.11 18.78 16.41
C ARG A 3 -9.79 18.06 15.24
N SER A 4 -9.23 18.14 14.04
CA SER A 4 -9.76 17.46 12.86
C SER A 4 -9.75 15.93 12.97
N LEU A 5 -8.74 15.33 13.62
CA LEU A 5 -8.72 13.88 13.90
C LEU A 5 -9.74 13.50 14.96
N GLN A 6 -9.96 14.37 15.95
CA GLN A 6 -10.93 14.12 17.03
C GLN A 6 -12.39 14.16 16.54
N SER A 7 -12.67 14.90 15.47
CA SER A 7 -14.01 15.00 14.89
C SER A 7 -14.29 14.02 13.76
N ASP A 8 -13.27 13.34 13.22
CA ASP A 8 -13.44 12.40 12.11
C ASP A 8 -13.81 10.99 12.63
N PRO A 9 -15.00 10.46 12.30
CA PRO A 9 -15.47 9.18 12.79
C PRO A 9 -14.60 8.00 12.36
N ARG A 10 -13.89 8.09 11.21
CA ARG A 10 -13.00 7.03 10.70
C ARG A 10 -11.88 6.76 11.70
N TYR A 11 -11.24 7.83 12.20
CA TYR A 11 -10.06 7.74 13.04
C TYR A 11 -10.39 7.63 14.53
N GLN A 12 -11.58 8.05 14.94
CA GLN A 12 -12.09 7.77 16.29
C GLN A 12 -12.40 6.29 16.51
N SER A 13 -12.97 5.63 15.50
CA SER A 13 -13.33 4.21 15.55
C SER A 13 -12.17 3.28 15.22
N ALA A 14 -11.10 3.79 14.62
CA ALA A 14 -9.92 3.00 14.23
C ALA A 14 -9.11 2.56 15.45
N ARG A 15 -9.64 1.59 16.19
CA ARG A 15 -8.96 0.99 17.33
C ARG A 15 -7.98 -0.05 16.83
N LEU A 16 -6.76 -0.03 17.41
CA LEU A 16 -5.83 -1.14 17.28
C LEU A 16 -6.36 -2.28 18.16
N GLY A 17 -7.28 -3.07 17.60
CA GLY A 17 -7.64 -4.37 18.12
C GLY A 17 -6.88 -5.43 17.33
N GLY A 18 -6.91 -6.67 17.76
CA GLY A 18 -6.19 -7.75 17.07
C GLY A 18 -4.82 -8.04 17.67
N GLU A 19 -3.99 -8.77 16.95
CA GLU A 19 -2.73 -9.28 17.44
C GLU A 19 -1.59 -9.09 16.43
N ASP A 20 -0.39 -8.78 16.93
CA ASP A 20 0.81 -8.76 16.12
C ASP A 20 1.29 -10.19 15.87
N ILE A 21 1.62 -10.49 14.61
CA ILE A 21 2.20 -11.75 14.16
C ILE A 21 3.58 -11.46 13.59
N PHE A 22 4.58 -12.26 13.97
CA PHE A 22 5.95 -12.09 13.49
C PHE A 22 6.42 -13.31 12.72
N ALA A 23 6.91 -13.09 11.50
CA ALA A 23 7.65 -14.07 10.69
C ALA A 23 9.12 -13.62 10.60
N GLY A 24 9.94 -14.02 11.57
CA GLY A 24 11.26 -13.43 11.79
C GLY A 24 11.13 -11.94 12.15
N PRO A 25 11.81 -11.02 11.46
CA PRO A 25 11.70 -9.59 11.72
C PRO A 25 10.44 -8.96 11.10
N ILE A 26 9.69 -9.69 10.30
CA ILE A 26 8.53 -9.15 9.56
C ILE A 26 7.31 -9.20 10.45
N ARG A 27 6.72 -8.02 10.71
CA ARG A 27 5.47 -7.87 11.43
C ARG A 27 4.29 -7.93 10.47
N GLY A 28 3.26 -8.64 10.88
CA GLY A 28 1.90 -8.48 10.42
C GLY A 28 0.99 -8.14 11.59
N HIS A 29 -0.14 -7.52 11.32
CA HIS A 29 -1.18 -7.29 12.31
C HIS A 29 -2.47 -7.94 11.84
N LEU A 30 -3.04 -8.83 12.68
CA LEU A 30 -4.22 -9.64 12.37
C LEU A 30 -5.41 -9.20 13.23
N TRP A 31 -6.48 -8.78 12.57
CA TRP A 31 -7.81 -8.63 13.17
C TRP A 31 -8.69 -9.81 12.78
N LYS A 32 -9.38 -10.37 13.73
CA LYS A 32 -10.41 -11.39 13.48
C LYS A 32 -11.78 -10.74 13.47
N GLY A 33 -12.55 -11.05 12.45
CA GLY A 33 -13.93 -10.62 12.34
C GLY A 33 -14.81 -11.18 13.48
N ASP A 34 -15.86 -10.44 13.84
CA ASP A 34 -16.82 -10.89 14.84
C ASP A 34 -17.62 -12.08 14.30
N GLN A 35 -17.60 -13.19 15.04
CA GLN A 35 -18.34 -14.39 14.67
C GLN A 35 -19.86 -14.18 14.66
N GLN A 36 -20.37 -13.24 15.45
CA GLN A 36 -21.81 -12.95 15.52
C GLN A 36 -22.32 -12.25 14.27
N VAL A 37 -21.46 -11.48 13.58
CA VAL A 37 -21.83 -10.74 12.36
C VAL A 37 -21.84 -11.64 11.12
N SER A 38 -21.03 -12.70 11.09
CA SER A 38 -20.88 -13.59 9.92
C SER A 38 -21.66 -14.91 10.06
N SER A 39 -22.73 -14.96 10.87
CA SER A 39 -23.45 -16.21 11.16
C SER A 39 -24.02 -16.93 9.92
N ASP A 40 -24.31 -16.19 8.84
CA ASP A 40 -25.02 -16.71 7.66
C ASP A 40 -24.13 -16.91 6.42
N ARG A 41 -22.84 -16.56 6.49
CA ARG A 41 -21.88 -16.76 5.39
C ARG A 41 -20.50 -17.16 5.89
N ASP A 42 -19.71 -17.78 5.01
CA ASP A 42 -18.31 -18.08 5.29
C ASP A 42 -17.51 -16.79 5.47
N ARG A 43 -16.74 -16.75 6.55
CA ARG A 43 -15.81 -15.66 6.86
C ARG A 43 -14.75 -15.55 5.80
N GLN A 44 -14.64 -14.37 5.19
CA GLN A 44 -13.62 -14.08 4.22
C GLN A 44 -12.32 -13.61 4.89
N LYS A 45 -11.23 -13.65 4.14
CA LYS A 45 -9.89 -13.19 4.55
C LYS A 45 -9.41 -12.08 3.66
N PHE A 46 -9.03 -10.97 4.23
CA PHE A 46 -8.52 -9.80 3.50
C PHE A 46 -7.09 -9.50 3.89
N LEU A 47 -6.23 -9.40 2.90
CA LEU A 47 -4.84 -9.02 3.05
C LEU A 47 -4.64 -7.58 2.58
N ILE A 48 -4.26 -6.68 3.49
CA ILE A 48 -3.93 -5.29 3.15
C ILE A 48 -2.42 -5.18 2.90
N LEU A 49 -2.08 -4.59 1.76
CA LEU A 49 -0.70 -4.36 1.32
C LEU A 49 -0.44 -2.85 1.25
N PRO A 50 0.21 -2.27 2.28
CA PRO A 50 0.51 -0.83 2.36
C PRO A 50 1.45 -0.34 1.27
N GLY A 51 1.47 0.99 1.07
CA GLY A 51 2.35 1.68 0.15
C GLY A 51 3.77 1.91 0.70
N PHE A 52 4.49 2.78 0.00
CA PHE A 52 5.82 3.21 0.38
C PHE A 52 5.77 4.08 1.63
N THR A 53 6.65 3.85 2.61
CA THR A 53 6.73 4.51 3.92
C THR A 53 5.55 4.25 4.87
N GLU A 54 4.63 3.39 4.51
CA GLU A 54 3.42 3.11 5.27
C GLU A 54 3.59 1.91 6.22
N PHE A 55 2.63 1.73 7.11
CA PHE A 55 2.66 0.77 8.21
C PHE A 55 1.25 0.34 8.62
N CYS A 56 1.13 -0.72 9.41
CA CYS A 56 -0.15 -1.34 9.77
C CYS A 56 -1.13 -0.36 10.41
N GLU A 57 -0.68 0.46 11.37
CA GLU A 57 -1.55 1.38 12.13
C GLU A 57 -2.23 2.43 11.24
N LYS A 58 -1.58 2.84 10.14
CA LYS A 58 -2.17 3.77 9.17
C LYS A 58 -3.47 3.23 8.57
N TYR A 59 -3.56 1.90 8.42
CA TYR A 59 -4.71 1.21 7.80
C TYR A 59 -5.75 0.71 8.79
N ALA A 60 -5.68 1.08 10.07
CA ALA A 60 -6.61 0.59 11.09
C ALA A 60 -8.08 0.88 10.74
N HIS A 61 -8.38 2.06 10.17
CA HIS A 61 -9.73 2.43 9.72
C HIS A 61 -10.20 1.61 8.50
N VAL A 62 -9.29 1.24 7.60
CA VAL A 62 -9.59 0.35 6.47
C VAL A 62 -9.86 -1.08 6.97
N ALA A 63 -9.02 -1.58 7.88
CA ALA A 63 -9.23 -2.88 8.52
C ALA A 63 -10.55 -2.92 9.28
N GLN A 64 -10.90 -1.86 10.01
CA GLN A 64 -12.15 -1.78 10.76
C GLN A 64 -13.38 -1.92 9.85
N LYS A 65 -13.38 -1.34 8.65
CA LYS A 65 -14.49 -1.50 7.69
C LYS A 65 -14.65 -2.96 7.22
N ILE A 66 -13.54 -3.69 7.07
CA ILE A 66 -13.55 -5.12 6.71
C ILE A 66 -14.05 -5.97 7.90
N VAL A 67 -13.45 -5.75 9.07
CA VAL A 67 -13.74 -6.52 10.28
C VAL A 67 -15.19 -6.33 10.76
N SER A 68 -15.75 -5.13 10.56
CA SER A 68 -17.17 -4.87 10.87
C SER A 68 -18.15 -5.65 10.00
N GLN A 69 -17.71 -6.21 8.88
CA GLN A 69 -18.49 -7.14 8.06
C GLN A 69 -18.38 -8.61 8.54
N GLY A 70 -17.63 -8.87 9.63
CA GLY A 70 -17.39 -10.20 10.17
C GLY A 70 -16.19 -10.92 9.54
N ASP A 71 -15.37 -10.25 8.75
CA ASP A 71 -14.26 -10.85 8.00
C ASP A 71 -12.91 -10.66 8.71
N ASP A 72 -11.95 -11.55 8.45
CA ASP A 72 -10.60 -11.45 8.98
C ASP A 72 -9.76 -10.51 8.12
N CYS A 73 -8.91 -9.70 8.76
CA CYS A 73 -8.03 -8.76 8.07
C CYS A 73 -6.58 -8.91 8.56
N LEU A 74 -5.64 -9.15 7.66
CA LEU A 74 -4.20 -9.17 7.91
C LEU A 74 -3.53 -8.03 7.16
N ILE A 75 -2.70 -7.26 7.85
CA ILE A 75 -1.85 -6.23 7.26
C ILE A 75 -0.39 -6.61 7.45
N ILE A 76 0.49 -6.26 6.50
CA ILE A 76 1.94 -6.43 6.61
C ILE A 76 2.65 -5.10 6.80
N ASP A 77 3.61 -5.03 7.70
CA ASP A 77 4.71 -4.06 7.61
C ASP A 77 5.79 -4.64 6.70
N TRP A 78 6.03 -3.98 5.57
CA TRP A 78 7.03 -4.44 4.62
C TRP A 78 8.45 -4.47 5.21
N PRO A 79 9.39 -5.30 4.70
CA PRO A 79 10.78 -5.23 5.11
C PRO A 79 11.34 -3.81 5.08
N GLY A 80 11.82 -3.33 6.21
CA GLY A 80 12.35 -1.97 6.35
C GLY A 80 11.32 -0.87 6.58
N GLN A 81 10.03 -1.21 6.74
CA GLN A 81 8.95 -0.27 7.05
C GLN A 81 8.23 -0.66 8.34
N GLY A 82 7.47 0.27 8.91
CA GLY A 82 6.72 0.03 10.15
C GLY A 82 7.60 -0.56 11.25
N ARG A 83 7.09 -1.57 11.94
CA ARG A 83 7.81 -2.33 12.97
C ARG A 83 8.58 -3.56 12.43
N SER A 84 8.67 -3.72 11.11
CA SER A 84 9.55 -4.70 10.46
C SER A 84 11.01 -4.22 10.35
N GLY A 85 11.43 -3.31 11.22
CA GLY A 85 12.79 -2.80 11.31
C GLY A 85 13.14 -1.79 10.20
N HIS A 86 14.43 -1.61 9.95
CA HIS A 86 14.94 -0.76 8.87
C HIS A 86 16.07 -1.47 8.12
N LEU A 87 16.20 -1.20 6.83
CA LEU A 87 17.20 -1.77 5.94
C LEU A 87 18.17 -0.71 5.39
N GLY A 88 17.85 0.56 5.54
CA GLY A 88 18.69 1.68 5.12
C GLY A 88 19.85 1.97 6.07
N THR A 89 20.67 2.96 5.72
CA THR A 89 21.78 3.45 6.57
C THR A 89 21.30 4.31 7.74
N THR A 90 20.05 4.75 7.69
CA THR A 90 19.36 5.46 8.78
C THR A 90 18.00 4.82 9.03
N PRO A 91 17.43 4.93 10.26
CA PRO A 91 16.11 4.39 10.55
C PRO A 91 14.99 4.97 9.69
N LEU A 92 15.13 6.21 9.19
CA LEU A 92 14.12 6.86 8.35
C LEU A 92 14.11 6.35 6.91
N MET A 93 15.26 5.88 6.39
CA MET A 93 15.40 5.52 4.97
C MET A 93 14.69 4.23 4.63
N VAL A 94 13.86 4.24 3.59
CA VAL A 94 13.34 3.03 2.99
C VAL A 94 14.33 2.50 1.95
N HIS A 95 14.73 1.26 2.13
CA HIS A 95 15.65 0.57 1.23
C HIS A 95 15.12 -0.80 0.86
N CYS A 96 15.36 -1.22 -0.37
CA CYS A 96 15.31 -2.62 -0.78
C CYS A 96 16.30 -2.88 -1.91
N ASP A 97 16.84 -4.07 -1.97
CA ASP A 97 17.65 -4.54 -3.09
C ASP A 97 16.78 -5.22 -4.16
N SER A 98 15.67 -5.85 -3.76
CA SER A 98 14.73 -6.50 -4.66
C SER A 98 13.33 -6.61 -4.07
N PHE A 99 12.31 -6.34 -4.86
CA PHE A 99 10.91 -6.62 -4.47
C PHE A 99 10.60 -8.12 -4.35
N ALA A 100 11.46 -8.98 -4.89
CA ALA A 100 11.34 -10.43 -4.62
C ALA A 100 11.51 -10.76 -3.13
N ASP A 101 12.27 -9.95 -2.37
CA ASP A 101 12.43 -10.11 -0.92
C ASP A 101 11.15 -9.76 -0.17
N HIS A 102 10.43 -8.73 -0.63
CA HIS A 102 9.11 -8.37 -0.12
C HIS A 102 8.10 -9.50 -0.33
N ILE A 103 8.11 -10.13 -1.51
CA ILE A 103 7.21 -11.25 -1.79
C ILE A 103 7.56 -12.48 -0.94
N ARG A 104 8.85 -12.76 -0.70
CA ARG A 104 9.26 -13.83 0.24
C ARG A 104 8.82 -13.53 1.68
N ALA A 105 8.98 -12.28 2.12
CA ALA A 105 8.52 -11.83 3.42
C ALA A 105 7.00 -12.02 3.59
N LEU A 106 6.22 -11.64 2.58
CA LEU A 106 4.78 -11.88 2.56
C LEU A 106 4.42 -13.36 2.63
N GLN A 107 5.08 -14.22 1.85
CA GLN A 107 4.83 -15.67 1.89
C GLN A 107 5.14 -16.28 3.27
N ASN A 108 6.22 -15.85 3.92
CA ASN A 108 6.56 -16.27 5.27
C ASN A 108 5.52 -15.81 6.30
N LEU A 109 5.03 -14.56 6.18
CA LEU A 109 3.98 -14.02 7.05
C LEU A 109 2.67 -14.78 6.86
N LEU A 110 2.25 -15.06 5.63
CA LEU A 110 1.06 -15.88 5.34
C LEU A 110 1.19 -17.29 5.93
N GLY A 111 2.39 -17.88 5.88
CA GLY A 111 2.68 -19.15 6.55
C GLY A 111 2.48 -19.06 8.06
N LYS A 112 3.01 -18.00 8.69
CA LYS A 112 2.90 -17.77 10.14
C LYS A 112 1.45 -17.50 10.58
N ALA A 113 0.68 -16.79 9.76
CA ALA A 113 -0.75 -16.52 9.98
C ALA A 113 -1.65 -17.75 9.71
N GLY A 114 -1.11 -18.86 9.19
CA GLY A 114 -1.90 -20.02 8.78
C GLY A 114 -2.69 -19.81 7.48
N TRP A 115 -2.38 -18.75 6.70
CA TRP A 115 -3.09 -18.40 5.47
C TRP A 115 -2.43 -18.96 4.19
N GLN A 116 -1.32 -19.64 4.29
CA GLN A 116 -0.53 -20.14 3.16
C GLN A 116 -1.32 -21.00 2.16
N ARG A 117 -2.35 -21.73 2.65
CA ARG A 117 -3.22 -22.60 1.84
C ARG A 117 -4.67 -22.11 1.81
N GLN A 118 -4.93 -20.93 2.33
CA GLN A 118 -6.25 -20.32 2.37
C GLN A 118 -6.48 -19.45 1.14
N LYS A 119 -7.74 -19.23 0.82
CA LYS A 119 -8.18 -18.22 -0.14
C LYS A 119 -8.31 -16.90 0.57
N PHE A 120 -7.93 -15.80 -0.10
CA PHE A 120 -8.05 -14.45 0.45
C PHE A 120 -8.18 -13.40 -0.65
N HIS A 121 -8.64 -12.23 -0.27
CA HIS A 121 -8.77 -11.05 -1.10
C HIS A 121 -7.65 -10.07 -0.76
N ILE A 122 -7.20 -9.29 -1.74
CA ILE A 122 -6.16 -8.27 -1.53
C ILE A 122 -6.78 -6.88 -1.63
N VAL A 123 -6.43 -6.01 -0.69
CA VAL A 123 -6.61 -4.56 -0.76
C VAL A 123 -5.23 -3.94 -0.71
N ALA A 124 -4.83 -3.22 -1.74
CA ALA A 124 -3.45 -2.74 -1.84
C ALA A 124 -3.39 -1.29 -2.30
N HIS A 125 -2.45 -0.53 -1.77
CA HIS A 125 -2.23 0.86 -2.12
C HIS A 125 -0.83 1.10 -2.69
N SER A 126 -0.72 1.89 -3.77
CA SER A 126 0.54 2.42 -4.29
C SER A 126 1.60 1.33 -4.54
N MET A 127 2.75 1.35 -3.84
CA MET A 127 3.76 0.30 -3.88
C MET A 127 3.17 -1.08 -3.53
N GLY A 128 2.25 -1.13 -2.55
CA GLY A 128 1.52 -2.36 -2.22
C GLY A 128 0.75 -2.92 -3.41
N GLY A 129 0.15 -2.07 -4.25
CA GLY A 129 -0.51 -2.46 -5.49
C GLY A 129 0.45 -3.08 -6.51
N HIS A 130 1.67 -2.53 -6.64
CA HIS A 130 2.74 -3.14 -7.43
C HIS A 130 3.10 -4.53 -6.90
N LEU A 131 3.30 -4.63 -5.58
CA LEU A 131 3.65 -5.90 -4.93
C LEU A 131 2.50 -6.91 -4.96
N ALA A 132 1.23 -6.44 -4.97
CA ALA A 132 0.06 -7.30 -5.18
C ALA A 132 0.10 -8.00 -6.54
N LEU A 133 0.40 -7.28 -7.62
CA LEU A 133 0.55 -7.86 -8.95
C LEU A 133 1.68 -8.90 -8.99
N LEU A 134 2.83 -8.63 -8.36
CA LEU A 134 3.93 -9.58 -8.24
C LEU A 134 3.54 -10.81 -7.41
N ALA A 135 2.82 -10.60 -6.30
CA ALA A 135 2.34 -11.68 -5.44
C ALA A 135 1.31 -12.56 -6.17
N ALA A 136 0.39 -11.95 -6.93
CA ALA A 136 -0.64 -12.65 -7.68
C ALA A 136 -0.07 -13.69 -8.64
N SER A 137 1.05 -13.40 -9.31
CA SER A 137 1.72 -14.36 -10.20
C SER A 137 2.27 -15.60 -9.47
N ARG A 138 2.54 -15.50 -8.17
CA ARG A 138 3.08 -16.59 -7.33
C ARG A 138 2.04 -17.25 -6.43
N LEU A 139 0.99 -16.52 -6.08
CA LEU A 139 -0.08 -16.91 -5.16
C LEU A 139 -1.44 -17.02 -5.88
N ASN A 140 -1.44 -17.25 -7.19
CA ASN A 140 -2.63 -17.23 -8.04
C ASN A 140 -3.75 -18.17 -7.57
N ARG A 141 -3.43 -19.26 -6.89
CA ARG A 141 -4.43 -20.20 -6.33
C ARG A 141 -5.09 -19.72 -5.04
N ASN A 142 -4.48 -18.75 -4.37
CA ASN A 142 -4.92 -18.23 -3.09
C ASN A 142 -5.69 -16.90 -3.25
N VAL A 143 -5.25 -16.06 -4.18
CA VAL A 143 -5.85 -14.73 -4.40
C VAL A 143 -7.14 -14.88 -5.18
N GLN A 144 -8.26 -14.43 -4.56
CA GLN A 144 -9.60 -14.49 -5.16
C GLN A 144 -9.91 -13.21 -5.95
N THR A 145 -9.70 -12.06 -5.33
CA THR A 145 -9.89 -10.75 -5.95
C THR A 145 -8.81 -9.77 -5.48
N MET A 146 -8.61 -8.68 -6.22
CA MET A 146 -7.76 -7.58 -5.80
C MET A 146 -8.47 -6.23 -5.95
N VAL A 147 -8.30 -5.37 -4.96
CA VAL A 147 -8.61 -3.93 -5.01
C VAL A 147 -7.28 -3.19 -4.98
N LEU A 148 -6.98 -2.45 -6.04
CA LEU A 148 -5.72 -1.73 -6.20
C LEU A 148 -6.00 -0.21 -6.19
N SER A 149 -5.70 0.45 -5.08
CA SER A 149 -5.83 1.90 -4.91
C SER A 149 -4.56 2.60 -5.39
N ALA A 150 -4.67 3.44 -6.42
CA ALA A 150 -3.57 4.20 -7.01
C ALA A 150 -2.27 3.36 -7.19
N PRO A 151 -2.32 2.16 -7.83
CA PRO A 151 -1.21 1.22 -7.84
C PRO A 151 0.02 1.79 -8.54
N MET A 152 1.21 1.58 -7.98
CA MET A 152 2.49 1.98 -8.57
C MET A 152 2.84 1.10 -9.78
N ILE A 153 2.18 1.32 -10.91
CA ILE A 153 2.58 0.69 -12.18
C ILE A 153 3.90 1.30 -12.66
N LEU A 154 4.04 2.61 -12.49
CA LEU A 154 5.29 3.35 -12.68
C LEU A 154 5.31 4.56 -11.75
N PRO A 155 6.35 4.76 -10.92
CA PRO A 155 6.46 5.95 -10.08
C PRO A 155 6.70 7.23 -10.91
N ARG A 156 6.32 8.38 -10.35
CA ARG A 156 6.60 9.73 -10.86
C ARG A 156 7.56 10.47 -9.89
N PRO A 157 8.22 11.54 -10.32
CA PRO A 157 8.45 11.90 -11.73
C PRO A 157 9.36 10.86 -12.40
N ARG A 158 9.24 10.73 -13.73
CA ARG A 158 10.20 9.93 -14.50
C ARG A 158 11.56 10.60 -14.38
N PRO A 159 12.58 9.94 -13.84
CA PRO A 159 13.91 10.53 -13.81
C PRO A 159 14.38 10.78 -15.25
N SER A 160 15.01 11.92 -15.48
CA SER A 160 15.70 12.18 -16.74
C SER A 160 16.75 11.09 -17.01
N PHE A 161 17.16 10.92 -18.25
CA PHE A 161 18.20 9.95 -18.60
C PHE A 161 19.46 10.12 -17.73
N ALA A 162 19.85 11.36 -17.45
CA ALA A 162 20.99 11.66 -16.57
C ALA A 162 20.80 11.15 -15.13
N ILE A 163 19.61 11.30 -14.54
CA ILE A 163 19.31 10.78 -13.18
C ILE A 163 19.30 9.25 -13.18
N ARG A 164 18.78 8.62 -14.24
CA ARG A 164 18.84 7.15 -14.38
C ARG A 164 20.26 6.64 -14.48
N LEU A 165 21.08 7.29 -15.29
CA LEU A 165 22.50 6.97 -15.44
C LEU A 165 23.24 7.17 -14.11
N LEU A 166 23.00 8.29 -13.41
CA LEU A 166 23.56 8.54 -12.08
C LEU A 166 23.18 7.43 -11.09
N GLY A 167 21.92 7.00 -11.08
CA GLY A 167 21.47 5.88 -10.23
C GLY A 167 22.19 4.56 -10.57
N LEU A 168 22.46 4.28 -11.85
CA LEU A 168 23.21 3.10 -12.25
C LEU A 168 24.69 3.20 -11.81
N VAL A 169 25.33 4.35 -11.99
CA VAL A 169 26.72 4.59 -11.55
C VAL A 169 26.83 4.49 -10.04
N LEU A 170 25.95 5.15 -9.28
CA LEU A 170 25.92 5.05 -7.81
C LEU A 170 25.73 3.61 -7.34
N GLY A 171 24.87 2.86 -8.03
CA GLY A 171 24.68 1.45 -7.75
C GLY A 171 25.91 0.59 -8.01
N ALA A 172 26.60 0.81 -9.11
CA ALA A 172 27.86 0.11 -9.44
C ALA A 172 28.97 0.44 -8.44
N LEU A 173 28.96 1.65 -7.88
CA LEU A 173 29.89 2.08 -6.82
C LEU A 173 29.46 1.61 -5.41
N GLY A 174 28.51 0.70 -5.28
CA GLY A 174 28.05 0.18 -3.99
C GLY A 174 27.23 1.16 -3.14
N GLN A 175 26.74 2.26 -3.72
CA GLN A 175 25.99 3.30 -3.01
C GLN A 175 24.48 3.03 -2.91
N ASN A 176 24.05 1.79 -3.12
CA ASN A 176 22.63 1.42 -3.13
C ASN A 176 21.88 1.80 -1.85
N ARG A 177 22.57 1.78 -0.69
CA ARG A 177 22.00 2.08 0.64
C ARG A 177 22.13 3.55 1.04
N LYS A 178 22.44 4.46 0.11
CA LYS A 178 22.37 5.91 0.34
C LYS A 178 21.04 6.46 -0.14
N TYR A 179 20.64 7.62 0.39
CA TYR A 179 19.48 8.33 -0.12
C TYR A 179 19.58 8.58 -1.63
N SER A 180 18.48 8.45 -2.31
CA SER A 180 18.35 8.89 -3.69
C SER A 180 18.70 10.38 -3.79
N PRO A 181 19.43 10.83 -4.83
CA PRO A 181 19.73 12.23 -5.03
C PRO A 181 18.48 13.11 -4.92
N PHE A 182 18.65 14.29 -4.32
CA PHE A 182 17.59 15.27 -4.09
C PHE A 182 16.50 14.88 -3.07
N THR A 183 16.67 13.77 -2.33
CA THR A 183 15.77 13.43 -1.23
C THR A 183 15.94 14.44 -0.09
N LYS A 184 14.87 15.17 0.21
CA LYS A 184 14.78 16.04 1.40
C LYS A 184 13.96 15.30 2.45
N VAL A 185 14.53 15.07 3.62
CA VAL A 185 13.81 14.48 4.77
C VAL A 185 13.22 15.62 5.57
N PRO A 186 11.89 15.80 5.63
CA PRO A 186 11.26 16.86 6.40
C PRO A 186 11.50 16.64 7.89
N SER A 187 11.48 17.71 8.66
CA SER A 187 11.39 17.59 10.12
C SER A 187 10.01 17.07 10.53
N ILE A 188 9.88 16.60 11.77
CA ILE A 188 8.55 16.15 12.24
C ILE A 188 7.57 17.32 12.36
N SER A 189 8.08 18.52 12.64
CA SER A 189 7.29 19.75 12.69
C SER A 189 6.73 20.15 11.32
N ASP A 190 7.50 19.93 10.23
CA ASP A 190 7.03 20.23 8.88
C ASP A 190 5.83 19.34 8.49
N LEU A 191 5.81 18.11 8.99
CA LEU A 191 4.73 17.15 8.71
C LEU A 191 3.43 17.43 9.48
N GLN A 192 3.45 18.35 10.48
CA GLN A 192 2.24 18.72 11.22
C GLN A 192 1.35 19.71 10.48
N HIS A 193 1.88 20.34 9.43
CA HIS A 193 1.16 21.36 8.69
C HIS A 193 0.65 20.78 7.39
N PHE A 194 -0.68 20.69 7.30
CA PHE A 194 -1.34 20.42 6.03
C PHE A 194 -1.12 21.60 5.10
N THR A 195 -0.77 21.33 3.85
CA THR A 195 -0.64 22.33 2.81
C THR A 195 -1.40 21.85 1.56
N ASP A 196 -2.02 22.75 0.82
CA ASP A 196 -2.82 22.40 -0.35
C ASP A 196 -1.98 21.80 -1.49
N ASP A 197 -0.69 22.06 -1.50
CA ASP A 197 0.26 21.51 -2.47
C ASP A 197 0.78 20.12 -2.09
N ASN A 198 0.34 19.53 -0.97
CA ASN A 198 0.66 18.14 -0.67
C ASN A 198 0.09 17.22 -1.76
N LEU A 199 0.80 16.12 -2.05
CA LEU A 199 0.48 15.22 -3.15
C LEU A 199 -0.42 14.04 -2.75
N LEU A 200 -0.75 13.91 -1.45
CA LEU A 200 -1.28 12.68 -0.89
C LEU A 200 -2.81 12.68 -0.79
N THR A 201 -3.39 13.73 -0.21
CA THR A 201 -4.83 13.80 0.06
C THR A 201 -5.35 15.24 0.06
N THR A 202 -6.62 15.44 -0.21
CA THR A 202 -7.30 16.72 -0.04
C THR A 202 -7.85 16.92 1.38
N ASP A 203 -7.85 15.85 2.20
CA ASP A 203 -8.39 15.85 3.55
C ASP A 203 -7.34 16.14 4.62
N VAL A 204 -7.61 17.17 5.44
CA VAL A 204 -6.73 17.54 6.58
C VAL A 204 -6.63 16.41 7.61
N ALA A 205 -7.74 15.75 7.93
CA ALA A 205 -7.75 14.65 8.90
C ALA A 205 -6.96 13.44 8.36
N GLY A 206 -7.17 13.09 7.09
CA GLY A 206 -6.45 12.02 6.41
C GLY A 206 -4.94 12.25 6.38
N TYR A 207 -4.51 13.48 6.07
CA TYR A 207 -3.10 13.85 6.10
C TYR A 207 -2.49 13.73 7.51
N LEU A 208 -3.19 14.23 8.51
CA LEU A 208 -2.72 14.24 9.90
C LEU A 208 -2.78 12.85 10.56
N TRP A 209 -3.54 11.90 10.01
CA TRP A 209 -3.63 10.55 10.57
C TRP A 209 -2.28 9.83 10.60
N GLN A 210 -1.53 9.87 9.50
CA GLN A 210 -0.18 9.31 9.47
C GLN A 210 0.77 10.03 10.43
N THR A 211 0.69 11.36 10.46
CA THR A 211 1.55 12.20 11.32
C THR A 211 1.26 11.94 12.80
N HIS A 212 0.00 11.72 13.16
CA HIS A 212 -0.38 11.33 14.53
C HIS A 212 0.42 10.11 15.01
N TRP A 213 0.51 9.07 14.18
CA TRP A 213 1.28 7.88 14.52
C TRP A 213 2.79 8.12 14.65
N PHE A 214 3.34 9.09 13.95
CA PHE A 214 4.75 9.45 14.10
C PHE A 214 5.07 10.10 15.45
N PHE A 215 4.05 10.65 16.15
CA PHE A 215 4.18 11.12 17.51
C PHE A 215 3.95 10.02 18.54
N GLU A 216 2.93 9.20 18.34
CA GLU A 216 2.60 8.11 19.26
C GLU A 216 3.65 6.98 19.23
N ALA A 217 4.22 6.71 18.05
CA ALA A 217 5.19 5.65 17.79
C ALA A 217 6.25 6.10 16.78
N PRO A 218 7.27 6.87 17.21
CA PRO A 218 8.29 7.45 16.32
C PRO A 218 9.06 6.43 15.48
N GLU A 219 9.13 5.18 15.93
CA GLU A 219 9.74 4.07 15.20
C GLU A 219 8.99 3.70 13.91
N LEU A 220 7.73 4.10 13.74
CA LEU A 220 6.95 3.89 12.51
C LEU A 220 7.36 4.84 11.40
N ARG A 221 7.99 5.96 11.75
CA ARG A 221 8.33 6.98 10.77
C ARG A 221 9.38 6.48 9.78
N ARG A 222 9.02 6.54 8.50
CA ARG A 222 9.92 6.32 7.38
C ARG A 222 9.81 7.50 6.41
N TYR A 223 10.92 7.84 5.78
CA TYR A 223 10.92 8.91 4.80
C TYR A 223 12.11 8.81 3.85
N GLY A 224 11.80 8.92 2.55
CA GLY A 224 12.80 8.96 1.52
C GLY A 224 13.32 7.59 1.08
N ALA A 225 13.50 7.46 -0.22
CA ALA A 225 13.97 6.26 -0.85
C ALA A 225 15.50 6.22 -0.95
N SER A 226 16.08 5.04 -0.81
CA SER A 226 17.46 4.80 -1.20
C SER A 226 17.62 4.71 -2.72
N VAL A 227 18.86 4.83 -3.20
CA VAL A 227 19.22 4.54 -4.61
C VAL A 227 18.76 3.13 -5.01
N GLY A 228 18.95 2.14 -4.14
CA GLY A 228 18.54 0.75 -4.37
C GLY A 228 17.04 0.63 -4.58
N TRP A 229 16.24 1.22 -3.71
CA TRP A 229 14.78 1.19 -3.82
C TRP A 229 14.30 1.84 -5.14
N VAL A 230 14.82 3.02 -5.48
CA VAL A 230 14.44 3.71 -6.73
C VAL A 230 14.78 2.86 -7.95
N ARG A 231 15.98 2.29 -8.01
CA ARG A 231 16.40 1.39 -9.10
C ARG A 231 15.49 0.19 -9.22
N GLU A 232 15.15 -0.45 -8.09
CA GLU A 232 14.27 -1.61 -8.08
C GLU A 232 12.85 -1.24 -8.50
N ALA A 233 12.31 -0.12 -8.03
CA ALA A 233 10.98 0.35 -8.42
C ALA A 233 10.85 0.50 -9.95
N TYR A 234 11.82 1.16 -10.60
CA TYR A 234 11.81 1.30 -12.06
C TYR A 234 12.09 0.00 -12.80
N ARG A 235 13.01 -0.82 -12.32
CA ARG A 235 13.35 -2.13 -12.90
C ARG A 235 12.14 -3.06 -12.86
N SER A 236 11.52 -3.17 -11.71
CA SER A 236 10.37 -4.05 -11.48
C SER A 236 9.12 -3.54 -12.23
N SER A 237 8.88 -2.22 -12.26
CA SER A 237 7.81 -1.63 -13.07
C SER A 237 7.95 -2.01 -14.53
N SER A 238 9.13 -1.84 -15.13
CA SER A 238 9.36 -2.14 -16.54
C SER A 238 9.27 -3.64 -16.84
N ARG A 239 9.75 -4.49 -15.92
CA ARG A 239 9.80 -5.93 -16.12
C ARG A 239 8.44 -6.61 -15.94
N TYR A 240 7.61 -6.10 -15.04
CA TYR A 240 6.38 -6.74 -14.59
C TYR A 240 5.15 -5.83 -14.77
N ALA A 241 4.97 -4.83 -13.93
CA ALA A 241 3.72 -4.09 -13.85
C ALA A 241 3.39 -3.26 -15.10
N ALA A 242 4.35 -2.95 -15.96
CA ALA A 242 4.14 -2.32 -17.27
C ALA A 242 4.43 -3.26 -18.45
N ASN A 243 4.47 -4.58 -18.20
CA ASN A 243 4.69 -5.59 -19.23
C ASN A 243 3.37 -6.31 -19.59
N PRO A 244 2.86 -6.19 -20.81
CA PRO A 244 1.61 -6.81 -21.24
C PRO A 244 1.53 -8.31 -20.94
N SER A 245 2.53 -9.08 -21.35
CA SER A 245 2.51 -10.54 -21.17
C SER A 245 2.44 -10.97 -19.70
N PHE A 246 3.09 -10.21 -18.79
CA PHE A 246 2.97 -10.46 -17.36
C PHE A 246 1.57 -10.15 -16.82
N LEU A 247 0.96 -9.05 -17.29
CA LEU A 247 -0.37 -8.63 -16.84
C LEU A 247 -1.45 -9.57 -17.36
N GLU A 248 -1.34 -10.04 -18.59
CA GLU A 248 -2.27 -10.99 -19.22
C GLU A 248 -2.35 -12.34 -18.50
N ASP A 249 -1.31 -12.72 -17.75
CA ASP A 249 -1.28 -13.94 -16.94
C ASP A 249 -2.04 -13.82 -15.61
N ILE A 250 -2.43 -12.62 -15.19
CA ILE A 250 -3.17 -12.36 -13.95
C ILE A 250 -4.66 -12.48 -14.24
N LYS A 251 -5.30 -13.56 -13.75
CA LYS A 251 -6.67 -13.95 -14.17
C LYS A 251 -7.78 -13.67 -13.15
N MET A 252 -7.46 -13.32 -11.90
CA MET A 252 -8.48 -13.01 -10.91
C MET A 252 -9.14 -11.65 -11.19
N PRO A 253 -10.40 -11.44 -10.73
CA PRO A 253 -11.05 -10.12 -10.80
C PRO A 253 -10.28 -9.05 -10.06
N ILE A 254 -10.13 -7.87 -10.67
CA ILE A 254 -9.37 -6.74 -10.13
C ILE A 254 -10.18 -5.46 -10.27
N LEU A 255 -10.38 -4.75 -9.16
CA LEU A 255 -10.83 -3.35 -9.18
C LEU A 255 -9.61 -2.44 -9.06
N ILE A 256 -9.44 -1.54 -10.01
CA ILE A 256 -8.40 -0.52 -10.00
C ILE A 256 -9.05 0.84 -9.76
N LEU A 257 -8.69 1.47 -8.65
CA LEU A 257 -9.11 2.83 -8.30
C LEU A 257 -7.98 3.79 -8.63
N MET A 258 -8.23 4.72 -9.52
CA MET A 258 -7.26 5.72 -9.99
C MET A 258 -7.69 7.10 -9.49
N ALA A 259 -6.81 7.82 -8.83
CA ALA A 259 -7.06 9.19 -8.39
C ALA A 259 -7.04 10.15 -9.59
N GLU A 260 -7.99 11.10 -9.68
CA GLU A 260 -8.02 12.07 -10.78
C GLU A 260 -6.81 13.03 -10.71
N GLU A 261 -6.47 13.52 -9.51
CA GLU A 261 -5.39 14.49 -9.27
C GLU A 261 -4.05 13.83 -8.90
N GLU A 262 -3.77 12.66 -9.47
CA GLU A 262 -2.62 11.82 -9.17
C GLU A 262 -1.28 12.43 -9.64
N GLN A 263 -0.35 12.60 -8.71
CA GLN A 263 0.99 13.14 -9.00
C GLN A 263 2.15 12.24 -8.54
N VAL A 264 1.89 11.20 -7.75
CA VAL A 264 2.89 10.29 -7.18
C VAL A 264 3.20 9.13 -8.12
N VAL A 265 2.17 8.58 -8.76
CA VAL A 265 2.28 7.49 -9.74
C VAL A 265 1.72 7.90 -11.10
N SER A 266 1.93 7.09 -12.12
CA SER A 266 1.53 7.43 -13.49
C SER A 266 0.13 6.92 -13.84
N ASN A 267 -0.89 7.78 -13.85
CA ASN A 267 -2.24 7.45 -14.29
C ASN A 267 -2.28 6.83 -15.69
N SER A 268 -1.47 7.34 -16.64
CA SER A 268 -1.39 6.77 -17.98
C SER A 268 -0.86 5.33 -17.97
N LYS A 269 -0.02 4.96 -16.99
CA LYS A 269 0.47 3.59 -16.84
C LYS A 269 -0.52 2.71 -16.07
N ILE A 270 -1.28 3.27 -15.14
CA ILE A 270 -2.42 2.55 -14.52
C ILE A 270 -3.44 2.18 -15.59
N ALA A 271 -3.88 3.14 -16.40
CA ALA A 271 -4.80 2.90 -17.49
C ALA A 271 -4.24 1.93 -18.57
N PHE A 272 -2.93 1.98 -18.80
CA PHE A 272 -2.26 1.00 -19.67
C PHE A 272 -2.34 -0.41 -19.07
N ALA A 273 -2.00 -0.59 -17.80
CA ALA A 273 -2.04 -1.90 -17.15
C ALA A 273 -3.46 -2.50 -17.14
N ALA A 274 -4.48 -1.68 -16.89
CA ALA A 274 -5.88 -2.09 -16.92
C ALA A 274 -6.29 -2.71 -18.27
N LYS A 275 -5.71 -2.26 -19.39
CA LYS A 275 -6.01 -2.82 -20.73
C LYS A 275 -5.50 -4.25 -20.93
N PHE A 276 -4.48 -4.66 -20.18
CA PHE A 276 -3.85 -5.97 -20.29
C PHE A 276 -4.21 -6.93 -19.14
N LEU A 277 -4.90 -6.44 -18.11
CA LEU A 277 -5.45 -7.27 -17.04
C LEU A 277 -6.83 -7.81 -17.49
N PRO A 278 -6.99 -9.13 -17.72
CA PRO A 278 -8.15 -9.67 -18.42
C PRO A 278 -9.50 -9.47 -17.72
N GLN A 279 -9.48 -9.36 -16.40
CA GLN A 279 -10.67 -9.18 -15.56
C GLN A 279 -10.54 -7.96 -14.66
N SER A 280 -10.25 -6.79 -15.25
CA SER A 280 -10.11 -5.56 -14.47
C SER A 280 -11.19 -4.53 -14.78
N ASP A 281 -11.74 -3.96 -13.71
CA ASP A 281 -12.55 -2.75 -13.72
C ASP A 281 -11.65 -1.56 -13.35
N LEU A 282 -11.62 -0.52 -14.17
CA LEU A 282 -10.91 0.73 -13.89
C LEU A 282 -11.89 1.84 -13.56
N VAL A 283 -11.76 2.42 -12.38
CA VAL A 283 -12.58 3.54 -11.91
C VAL A 283 -11.68 4.74 -11.58
N THR A 284 -12.05 5.92 -12.09
CA THR A 284 -11.40 7.17 -11.71
C THR A 284 -12.19 7.86 -10.60
N ILE A 285 -11.55 8.07 -9.46
CA ILE A 285 -12.12 8.79 -8.32
C ILE A 285 -11.86 10.29 -8.52
N LYS A 286 -12.95 11.02 -8.66
CA LYS A 286 -12.94 12.46 -8.93
C LYS A 286 -12.41 13.26 -7.75
N GLN A 287 -11.70 14.36 -8.01
CA GLN A 287 -11.17 15.29 -7.02
C GLN A 287 -10.26 14.64 -5.95
N ALA A 288 -9.86 13.41 -6.15
CA ALA A 288 -9.00 12.68 -5.22
C ALA A 288 -7.53 12.79 -5.61
N LYS A 289 -6.66 12.85 -4.61
CA LYS A 289 -5.22 12.70 -4.70
C LYS A 289 -4.80 11.23 -4.43
N HIS A 290 -3.53 10.99 -4.24
CA HIS A 290 -2.92 9.66 -4.21
C HIS A 290 -3.53 8.67 -3.18
N GLU A 291 -3.79 9.13 -1.95
CA GLU A 291 -4.21 8.28 -0.82
C GLU A 291 -5.74 8.16 -0.71
N LEU A 292 -6.37 7.41 -1.61
CA LEU A 292 -7.83 7.29 -1.73
C LEU A 292 -8.54 6.83 -0.44
N PHE A 293 -7.88 6.10 0.42
CA PHE A 293 -8.43 5.68 1.73
C PHE A 293 -8.32 6.74 2.83
N ASN A 294 -7.62 7.84 2.56
CA ASN A 294 -7.41 8.95 3.48
C ASN A 294 -7.98 10.27 2.92
N GLU A 295 -8.88 10.21 1.96
CA GLU A 295 -9.56 11.36 1.38
C GLU A 295 -10.75 11.81 2.24
N THR A 296 -11.43 12.89 1.83
CA THR A 296 -12.62 13.41 2.53
C THR A 296 -13.68 12.31 2.72
N LEU A 297 -14.57 12.48 3.70
CA LEU A 297 -15.63 11.49 3.98
C LEU A 297 -16.50 11.18 2.75
N GLU A 298 -16.75 12.18 1.89
CA GLU A 298 -17.52 12.01 0.65
C GLU A 298 -16.76 11.12 -0.35
N ILE A 299 -15.48 11.41 -0.57
CA ILE A 299 -14.61 10.62 -1.47
C ILE A 299 -14.42 9.22 -0.91
N ASP A 300 -14.16 9.07 0.40
CA ASP A 300 -14.04 7.78 1.07
C ASP A 300 -15.32 6.94 0.91
N ALA A 301 -16.50 7.53 1.09
CA ALA A 301 -17.78 6.85 0.87
C ALA A 301 -17.94 6.37 -0.59
N ASN A 302 -17.53 7.18 -1.57
CA ASN A 302 -17.54 6.81 -2.98
C ASN A 302 -16.55 5.66 -3.28
N VAL A 303 -15.34 5.71 -2.74
CA VAL A 303 -14.33 4.64 -2.84
C VAL A 303 -14.90 3.32 -2.31
N TRP A 304 -15.50 3.33 -1.12
CA TRP A 304 -16.05 2.12 -0.52
C TRP A 304 -17.31 1.61 -1.24
N ASP A 305 -18.14 2.46 -1.81
CA ASP A 305 -19.27 2.03 -2.65
C ASP A 305 -18.78 1.22 -3.86
N HIS A 306 -17.73 1.69 -4.56
CA HIS A 306 -17.12 0.93 -5.66
C HIS A 306 -16.54 -0.40 -5.19
N ILE A 307 -15.87 -0.43 -4.04
CA ILE A 307 -15.28 -1.65 -3.46
C ILE A 307 -16.38 -2.66 -3.09
N PHE A 308 -17.42 -2.24 -2.38
CA PHE A 308 -18.50 -3.14 -1.96
C PHE A 308 -19.28 -3.68 -3.16
N ARG A 309 -19.59 -2.87 -4.16
CA ARG A 309 -20.22 -3.35 -5.42
C ARG A 309 -19.35 -4.35 -6.16
N PHE A 310 -18.03 -4.13 -6.18
CA PHE A 310 -17.09 -5.08 -6.77
C PHE A 310 -17.09 -6.41 -5.99
N TRP A 311 -17.05 -6.38 -4.67
CA TRP A 311 -17.09 -7.59 -3.86
C TRP A 311 -18.42 -8.32 -3.96
N GLN A 312 -19.55 -7.63 -3.97
CA GLN A 312 -20.88 -8.26 -4.16
C GLN A 312 -20.99 -9.07 -5.46
N ARG A 313 -20.23 -8.71 -6.50
CA ARG A 313 -20.23 -9.42 -7.79
C ARG A 313 -19.22 -10.57 -7.84
N ASN A 314 -18.21 -10.58 -6.97
CA ASN A 314 -17.05 -11.45 -7.10
C ASN A 314 -16.74 -12.30 -5.85
N ILE A 315 -17.44 -12.08 -4.73
CA ILE A 315 -17.38 -12.83 -3.48
C ILE A 315 -18.80 -13.36 -3.16
#